data_ddee7821b871bf384ac69745b1736487
#
_entry.id   ddee7821b871bf384ac69745b1736487
#
_cell.length_a   1.000
_cell.length_b   1.000
_cell.length_c   1.000
_cell.angle_alpha   90.00
_cell.angle_beta   90.00
_cell.angle_gamma   90.00
#
_symmetry.space_group_name_H-M   'P 1'
#
loop_
_entity.id
_entity.type
_entity.pdbx_description
1 polymer ?
#
loop_
_entity_poly.entity_id
_entity_poly.type
_entity_poly.pdbx_seq_one_letter_code
_entity_poly.pdbx_strand_id
1 'polypeptide(L)'
;MKINTPKFGLNRHDTSSVKGYAADVARAESLGWDAAFLPDSQLRRRDTYVLLYAAAIATQQIVIGPLLTNPVTRHPSVTASSISTVAEHAQARTILACGVGDTAVRLSGLKPAKINELRDSTILLKSLLTGDPVEIGSGRPSVLPFRQDVPVWLAAGGPRTLEMAGGCADGVFIRVGTNIENIRIAALNINRGAQKSGRDPAFVKLGAVFHTVFVEEEDKAITMGKSMAAGYYEYSPMLLKNLNMHWTGPHPDLLKESEGIWPDFHHHANLEESGRVVDFLAPEHARSFALIGNAKSISIQLVEIISEASVLGIEFEYIVLQPIPNPPTPDPGPDSYLERVPKEIISGVKESLKSTHLGI
;
A
#
# COMPACT_ATOMS: atom_id res chain seq x y z
N MET A 1 25.72 -11.32 3.47
CA MET A 1 24.84 -10.51 4.33
C MET A 1 23.50 -11.22 4.42
N LYS A 2 22.90 -11.35 5.61
CA LYS A 2 21.60 -12.05 5.75
C LYS A 2 20.49 -11.12 5.24
N ILE A 3 19.84 -11.49 4.15
CA ILE A 3 18.67 -10.75 3.63
C ILE A 3 17.44 -11.21 4.39
N ASN A 4 16.74 -10.31 5.06
CA ASN A 4 15.47 -10.65 5.69
C ASN A 4 14.39 -10.80 4.62
N THR A 5 13.68 -11.92 4.65
CA THR A 5 12.55 -12.14 3.75
C THR A 5 11.35 -11.35 4.25
N PRO A 6 10.81 -10.40 3.47
CA PRO A 6 9.63 -9.64 3.86
C PRO A 6 8.38 -10.53 3.91
N LYS A 7 7.39 -10.08 4.66
CA LYS A 7 6.03 -10.62 4.59
C LYS A 7 5.33 -10.08 3.34
N PHE A 8 4.61 -10.94 2.62
CA PHE A 8 3.89 -10.56 1.41
C PHE A 8 2.41 -10.33 1.71
N GLY A 9 1.96 -9.12 1.42
CA GLY A 9 0.58 -8.68 1.61
C GLY A 9 -0.17 -8.52 0.29
N LEU A 10 -1.47 -8.80 0.33
CA LEU A 10 -2.41 -8.50 -0.74
C LEU A 10 -3.17 -7.22 -0.39
N ASN A 11 -3.26 -6.26 -1.30
CA ASN A 11 -4.17 -5.12 -1.17
C ASN A 11 -5.11 -5.11 -2.36
N ARG A 12 -6.39 -5.39 -2.12
CA ARG A 12 -7.35 -5.62 -3.17
C ARG A 12 -8.71 -4.99 -2.86
N HIS A 13 -9.38 -4.51 -3.90
CA HIS A 13 -10.77 -4.08 -3.76
C HIS A 13 -11.69 -5.25 -3.49
N ASP A 14 -12.67 -5.06 -2.60
CA ASP A 14 -13.75 -6.01 -2.42
C ASP A 14 -15.06 -5.47 -3.00
N THR A 15 -15.74 -6.32 -3.76
CA THR A 15 -17.08 -6.08 -4.31
C THR A 15 -18.06 -7.19 -3.93
N SER A 16 -17.60 -8.20 -3.16
CA SER A 16 -18.38 -9.34 -2.72
C SER A 16 -19.28 -9.01 -1.50
N SER A 17 -20.01 -10.01 -1.03
CA SER A 17 -20.72 -9.92 0.24
C SER A 17 -19.76 -9.98 1.43
N VAL A 18 -20.22 -9.62 2.64
CA VAL A 18 -19.44 -9.75 3.88
C VAL A 18 -18.91 -11.18 4.05
N LYS A 19 -19.76 -12.19 3.81
CA LYS A 19 -19.38 -13.61 3.88
C LYS A 19 -18.37 -13.96 2.76
N GLY A 20 -18.55 -13.42 1.57
CA GLY A 20 -17.64 -13.63 0.43
C GLY A 20 -16.25 -13.09 0.70
N TYR A 21 -16.16 -11.86 1.23
CA TYR A 21 -14.88 -11.27 1.62
C TYR A 21 -14.16 -12.08 2.71
N ALA A 22 -14.88 -12.50 3.74
CA ALA A 22 -14.30 -13.32 4.80
C ALA A 22 -13.75 -14.65 4.28
N ALA A 23 -14.48 -15.32 3.37
CA ALA A 23 -14.02 -16.54 2.71
C ALA A 23 -12.80 -16.31 1.82
N ASP A 24 -12.75 -15.18 1.11
CA ASP A 24 -11.64 -14.79 0.25
C ASP A 24 -10.35 -14.54 1.06
N VAL A 25 -10.45 -13.87 2.21
CA VAL A 25 -9.31 -13.66 3.10
C VAL A 25 -8.84 -14.97 3.77
N ALA A 26 -9.77 -15.84 4.17
CA ALA A 26 -9.42 -17.17 4.67
C ALA A 26 -8.75 -18.03 3.58
N ARG A 27 -9.17 -17.88 2.33
CA ARG A 27 -8.50 -18.52 1.19
C ARG A 27 -7.09 -17.95 0.98
N ALA A 28 -6.92 -16.62 1.07
CA ALA A 28 -5.60 -15.98 1.00
C ALA A 28 -4.64 -16.56 2.06
N GLU A 29 -5.10 -16.67 3.31
CA GLU A 29 -4.33 -17.29 4.38
C GLU A 29 -3.88 -18.70 4.03
N SER A 30 -4.81 -19.55 3.56
CA SER A 30 -4.52 -20.94 3.18
C SER A 30 -3.53 -21.10 2.04
N LEU A 31 -3.39 -20.07 1.20
CA LEU A 31 -2.46 -20.01 0.08
C LEU A 31 -1.08 -19.46 0.45
N GLY A 32 -0.91 -18.96 1.66
CA GLY A 32 0.37 -18.47 2.15
C GLY A 32 0.61 -16.97 1.96
N TRP A 33 -0.44 -16.17 1.76
CA TRP A 33 -0.35 -14.73 1.94
C TRP A 33 -0.13 -14.40 3.42
N ASP A 34 0.83 -13.53 3.71
CA ASP A 34 1.15 -13.12 5.08
C ASP A 34 0.23 -12.00 5.59
N ALA A 35 -0.35 -11.21 4.68
CA ALA A 35 -1.28 -10.13 5.00
C ALA A 35 -2.35 -9.93 3.91
N ALA A 36 -3.53 -9.46 4.31
CA ALA A 36 -4.60 -9.03 3.42
C ALA A 36 -5.15 -7.68 3.88
N PHE A 37 -4.93 -6.67 3.06
CA PHE A 37 -5.35 -5.30 3.33
C PHE A 37 -6.54 -4.89 2.47
N LEU A 38 -7.34 -3.96 2.99
CA LEU A 38 -8.53 -3.46 2.33
C LEU A 38 -8.56 -1.93 2.35
N PRO A 39 -8.72 -1.25 1.20
CA PRO A 39 -8.90 0.20 1.18
C PRO A 39 -10.23 0.61 1.83
N ASP A 40 -10.26 1.73 2.56
CA ASP A 40 -11.46 2.33 3.15
C ASP A 40 -12.05 3.39 2.22
N SER A 41 -13.13 3.05 1.48
CA SER A 41 -13.77 3.93 0.49
C SER A 41 -15.26 3.67 0.42
N GLN A 42 -16.01 4.33 1.28
CA GLN A 42 -17.43 4.12 1.57
C GLN A 42 -18.38 4.25 0.37
N LEU A 43 -18.03 5.04 -0.64
CA LEU A 43 -18.84 5.21 -1.85
C LEU A 43 -18.51 4.21 -2.98
N ARG A 44 -17.54 3.34 -2.73
CA ARG A 44 -17.12 2.31 -3.71
C ARG A 44 -17.29 0.89 -3.20
N ARG A 45 -17.44 0.70 -1.91
CA ARG A 45 -17.54 -0.63 -1.27
C ARG A 45 -18.28 -0.56 0.07
N ARG A 46 -18.48 -1.71 0.69
CA ARG A 46 -19.05 -1.84 2.02
C ARG A 46 -18.13 -1.23 3.07
N ASP A 47 -18.66 -1.03 4.28
CA ASP A 47 -17.87 -0.57 5.41
C ASP A 47 -16.66 -1.50 5.65
N THR A 48 -15.48 -0.91 5.61
CA THR A 48 -14.20 -1.62 5.68
C THR A 48 -14.04 -2.34 7.01
N TYR A 49 -14.46 -1.76 8.12
CA TYR A 49 -14.29 -2.39 9.44
C TYR A 49 -15.24 -3.56 9.67
N VAL A 50 -16.44 -3.52 9.10
CA VAL A 50 -17.36 -4.69 9.09
C VAL A 50 -16.75 -5.83 8.29
N LEU A 51 -16.14 -5.56 7.15
CA LEU A 51 -15.46 -6.58 6.35
C LEU A 51 -14.24 -7.14 7.07
N LEU A 52 -13.41 -6.28 7.66
CA LEU A 52 -12.23 -6.70 8.41
C LEU A 52 -12.60 -7.53 9.64
N TYR A 53 -13.68 -7.19 10.34
CA TYR A 53 -14.16 -8.00 11.47
C TYR A 53 -14.61 -9.40 11.02
N ALA A 54 -15.32 -9.49 9.89
CA ALA A 54 -15.70 -10.77 9.32
C ALA A 54 -14.48 -11.62 8.92
N ALA A 55 -13.43 -10.99 8.36
CA ALA A 55 -12.17 -11.66 8.08
C ALA A 55 -11.43 -12.08 9.34
N ALA A 56 -11.43 -11.25 10.40
CA ALA A 56 -10.81 -11.57 11.68
C ALA A 56 -11.35 -12.88 12.28
N ILE A 57 -12.67 -13.08 12.20
CA ILE A 57 -13.32 -14.30 12.69
C ILE A 57 -12.97 -15.52 11.82
N ALA A 58 -12.82 -15.31 10.51
CA ALA A 58 -12.60 -16.40 9.55
C ALA A 58 -11.14 -16.87 9.43
N THR A 59 -10.19 -16.18 10.07
CA THR A 59 -8.74 -16.39 9.90
C THR A 59 -8.01 -16.54 11.24
N GLN A 60 -6.79 -17.11 11.22
CA GLN A 60 -6.01 -17.40 12.42
C GLN A 60 -4.63 -16.73 12.45
N GLN A 61 -4.00 -16.48 11.30
CA GLN A 61 -2.60 -16.05 11.21
C GLN A 61 -2.39 -14.81 10.33
N ILE A 62 -3.16 -14.67 9.25
CA ILE A 62 -2.99 -13.58 8.27
C ILE A 62 -3.20 -12.23 8.95
N VAL A 63 -2.29 -11.29 8.68
CA VAL A 63 -2.41 -9.90 9.15
C VAL A 63 -3.47 -9.19 8.32
N ILE A 64 -4.36 -8.46 8.98
CA ILE A 64 -5.43 -7.70 8.34
C ILE A 64 -5.44 -6.24 8.77
N GLY A 65 -6.04 -5.40 7.97
CA GLY A 65 -6.20 -3.97 8.31
C GLY A 65 -6.62 -3.13 7.12
N PRO A 66 -6.99 -1.87 7.37
CA PRO A 66 -7.22 -0.94 6.28
C PRO A 66 -5.88 -0.52 5.67
N LEU A 67 -5.80 -0.48 4.33
CA LEU A 67 -4.70 0.15 3.60
C LEU A 67 -5.28 0.89 2.40
N LEU A 68 -5.67 2.13 2.62
CA LEU A 68 -5.60 2.93 3.84
C LEU A 68 -6.98 3.52 4.21
N THR A 69 -7.12 3.89 5.49
CA THR A 69 -8.16 4.80 5.96
C THR A 69 -7.65 6.25 6.04
N ASN A 70 -8.51 7.19 6.42
CA ASN A 70 -8.15 8.61 6.48
C ASN A 70 -8.90 9.35 7.60
N PRO A 71 -8.35 10.47 8.12
CA PRO A 71 -8.98 11.22 9.21
C PRO A 71 -10.11 12.17 8.75
N VAL A 72 -10.39 12.26 7.45
CA VAL A 72 -11.38 13.20 6.91
C VAL A 72 -12.78 12.61 6.92
N THR A 73 -12.92 11.35 6.47
CA THR A 73 -14.21 10.65 6.39
C THR A 73 -14.58 9.93 7.69
N ARG A 74 -13.59 9.70 8.58
CA ARG A 74 -13.78 9.10 9.91
C ARG A 74 -13.01 9.90 10.96
N HIS A 75 -13.70 10.31 12.02
CA HIS A 75 -13.03 10.90 13.17
C HIS A 75 -12.06 9.86 13.80
N PRO A 76 -10.85 10.25 14.23
CA PRO A 76 -9.87 9.32 14.80
C PRO A 76 -10.39 8.44 15.95
N SER A 77 -11.26 8.98 16.81
CA SER A 77 -11.87 8.19 17.90
C SER A 77 -12.78 7.07 17.39
N VAL A 78 -13.51 7.29 16.29
CA VAL A 78 -14.33 6.26 15.64
C VAL A 78 -13.43 5.20 15.01
N THR A 79 -12.37 5.64 14.34
CA THR A 79 -11.38 4.74 13.74
C THR A 79 -10.70 3.87 14.79
N ALA A 80 -10.26 4.46 15.92
CA ALA A 80 -9.63 3.74 17.03
C ALA A 80 -10.58 2.71 17.64
N SER A 81 -11.85 3.07 17.88
CA SER A 81 -12.86 2.14 18.39
C SER A 81 -13.13 0.99 17.42
N SER A 82 -13.29 1.30 16.12
CA SER A 82 -13.56 0.28 15.09
C SER A 82 -12.41 -0.71 14.95
N ILE A 83 -11.15 -0.22 14.87
CA ILE A 83 -10.00 -1.11 14.71
C ILE A 83 -9.74 -1.94 15.98
N SER A 84 -10.00 -1.40 17.18
CA SER A 84 -9.90 -2.13 18.42
C SER A 84 -10.90 -3.30 18.45
N THR A 85 -12.14 -3.08 17.97
CA THR A 85 -13.13 -4.14 17.85
C THR A 85 -12.70 -5.25 16.88
N VAL A 86 -12.07 -4.90 15.77
CA VAL A 86 -11.46 -5.87 14.85
C VAL A 86 -10.33 -6.64 15.54
N ALA A 87 -9.45 -5.93 16.23
CA ALA A 87 -8.27 -6.49 16.89
C ALA A 87 -8.61 -7.38 18.10
N GLU A 88 -9.79 -7.24 18.69
CA GLU A 88 -10.28 -8.13 19.76
C GLU A 88 -10.26 -9.61 19.29
N HIS A 89 -10.64 -9.87 18.05
CA HIS A 89 -10.56 -11.21 17.44
C HIS A 89 -9.24 -11.46 16.71
N ALA A 90 -8.74 -10.47 16.00
CA ALA A 90 -7.50 -10.62 15.24
C ALA A 90 -6.23 -10.52 16.12
N GLN A 91 -6.35 -10.06 17.36
CA GLN A 91 -5.24 -9.88 18.30
C GLN A 91 -4.07 -9.11 17.67
N ALA A 92 -2.82 -9.57 17.82
CA ALA A 92 -1.62 -8.96 17.26
C ALA A 92 -1.52 -9.00 15.71
N ARG A 93 -2.56 -9.46 15.02
CA ARG A 93 -2.63 -9.56 13.55
C ARG A 93 -3.30 -8.37 12.87
N THR A 94 -3.34 -7.22 13.52
CA THR A 94 -4.03 -6.04 12.97
C THR A 94 -3.04 -4.89 12.79
N ILE A 95 -3.13 -4.21 11.65
CA ILE A 95 -2.40 -2.97 11.36
C ILE A 95 -3.40 -1.90 10.94
N LEU A 96 -3.31 -0.71 11.53
CA LEU A 96 -4.08 0.45 11.11
C LEU A 96 -3.24 1.34 10.20
N ALA A 97 -3.42 1.25 8.89
CA ALA A 97 -2.74 2.13 7.97
C ALA A 97 -3.63 3.33 7.57
N CYS A 98 -3.08 4.54 7.76
CA CYS A 98 -3.75 5.81 7.46
C CYS A 98 -3.00 6.59 6.39
N GLY A 99 -3.69 7.54 5.76
CA GLY A 99 -3.11 8.49 4.82
C GLY A 99 -3.96 9.76 4.72
N VAL A 100 -3.55 10.68 3.87
CA VAL A 100 -4.28 11.96 3.68
C VAL A 100 -5.71 11.77 3.14
N GLY A 101 -6.01 10.63 2.55
CA GLY A 101 -7.24 10.34 1.83
C GLY A 101 -7.19 10.83 0.38
N ASP A 102 -7.73 10.02 -0.51
CA ASP A 102 -7.87 10.35 -1.92
C ASP A 102 -9.28 10.00 -2.41
N THR A 103 -9.49 8.84 -3.01
CA THR A 103 -10.77 8.43 -3.61
C THR A 103 -11.96 8.59 -2.65
N ALA A 104 -11.87 8.08 -1.41
CA ALA A 104 -12.92 8.18 -0.41
C ALA A 104 -13.33 9.63 -0.09
N VAL A 105 -12.33 10.50 0.00
CA VAL A 105 -12.47 11.91 0.34
C VAL A 105 -13.02 12.71 -0.86
N ARG A 106 -12.41 12.53 -2.04
CA ARG A 106 -12.79 13.25 -3.27
C ARG A 106 -14.20 12.91 -3.73
N LEU A 107 -14.59 11.62 -3.68
CA LEU A 107 -15.96 11.22 -4.00
C LEU A 107 -17.01 11.77 -3.03
N SER A 108 -16.60 12.12 -1.82
CA SER A 108 -17.47 12.81 -0.85
C SER A 108 -17.49 14.34 -1.00
N GLY A 109 -16.83 14.88 -2.03
CA GLY A 109 -16.72 16.32 -2.26
C GLY A 109 -15.82 17.06 -1.27
N LEU A 110 -14.98 16.31 -0.53
CA LEU A 110 -14.07 16.84 0.48
C LEU A 110 -12.64 16.96 -0.07
N LYS A 111 -11.78 17.66 0.67
CA LYS A 111 -10.36 17.77 0.37
C LYS A 111 -9.55 16.80 1.22
N PRO A 112 -8.48 16.18 0.67
CA PRO A 112 -7.54 15.40 1.46
C PRO A 112 -7.01 16.17 2.67
N ALA A 113 -6.71 15.44 3.75
CA ALA A 113 -6.11 16.02 4.95
C ALA A 113 -4.78 16.71 4.65
N LYS A 114 -4.52 17.82 5.31
CA LYS A 114 -3.18 18.41 5.32
C LYS A 114 -2.21 17.53 6.10
N ILE A 115 -0.90 17.71 5.86
CA ILE A 115 0.14 16.90 6.51
C ILE A 115 0.09 17.03 8.05
N ASN A 116 -0.16 18.23 8.56
CA ASN A 116 -0.30 18.44 10.00
C ASN A 116 -1.57 17.80 10.58
N GLU A 117 -2.70 17.83 9.86
CA GLU A 117 -3.93 17.18 10.26
C GLU A 117 -3.76 15.65 10.31
N LEU A 118 -3.06 15.08 9.33
CA LEU A 118 -2.73 13.65 9.34
C LEU A 118 -1.79 13.30 10.50
N ARG A 119 -0.75 14.13 10.77
CA ARG A 119 0.15 13.96 11.92
C ARG A 119 -0.61 13.95 13.24
N ASP A 120 -1.42 14.98 13.47
CA ASP A 120 -2.16 15.16 14.72
C ASP A 120 -3.16 14.02 14.94
N SER A 121 -3.84 13.59 13.85
CA SER A 121 -4.71 12.42 13.86
C SER A 121 -3.96 11.12 14.16
N THR A 122 -2.74 10.97 13.65
CA THR A 122 -1.89 9.79 13.92
C THR A 122 -1.49 9.73 15.39
N ILE A 123 -1.07 10.86 15.97
CA ILE A 123 -0.73 10.96 17.39
C ILE A 123 -1.96 10.64 18.25
N LEU A 124 -3.12 11.23 17.92
CA LEU A 124 -4.37 10.96 18.62
C LEU A 124 -4.76 9.48 18.55
N LEU A 125 -4.67 8.86 17.37
CA LEU A 125 -4.95 7.42 17.21
C LEU A 125 -4.03 6.57 18.10
N LYS A 126 -2.74 6.86 18.14
CA LYS A 126 -1.80 6.14 19.00
C LYS A 126 -2.16 6.30 20.47
N SER A 127 -2.40 7.52 20.95
CA SER A 127 -2.80 7.76 22.34
C SER A 127 -4.10 7.04 22.72
N LEU A 128 -5.10 7.01 21.82
CA LEU A 128 -6.33 6.27 22.06
C LEU A 128 -6.11 4.75 22.13
N LEU A 129 -5.26 4.21 21.25
CA LEU A 129 -4.99 2.78 21.19
C LEU A 129 -4.08 2.29 22.33
N THR A 130 -3.19 3.15 22.86
CA THR A 130 -2.41 2.86 24.09
C THR A 130 -3.20 3.07 25.35
N GLY A 131 -4.31 3.81 25.30
CA GLY A 131 -5.20 4.09 26.44
C GLY A 131 -4.81 5.31 27.22
N ASP A 132 -4.04 6.21 26.64
CA ASP A 132 -3.75 7.49 27.23
C ASP A 132 -5.01 8.35 27.29
N PRO A 133 -5.24 9.11 28.38
CA PRO A 133 -6.33 10.07 28.43
C PRO A 133 -6.12 11.20 27.40
N VAL A 134 -7.09 11.42 26.53
CA VAL A 134 -7.03 12.46 25.48
C VAL A 134 -8.23 13.40 25.61
N GLU A 135 -7.98 14.71 25.47
CA GLU A 135 -9.01 15.74 25.35
C GLU A 135 -9.21 16.04 23.84
N ILE A 136 -10.44 15.85 23.35
CA ILE A 136 -10.80 15.96 21.93
C ILE A 136 -11.97 16.93 21.68
N GLY A 137 -12.14 17.93 22.55
CA GLY A 137 -13.13 18.99 22.40
C GLY A 137 -14.28 18.95 23.40
N SER A 138 -14.32 17.97 24.31
CA SER A 138 -15.35 17.86 25.35
C SER A 138 -15.05 18.69 26.62
N GLY A 139 -13.83 19.26 26.71
CA GLY A 139 -13.33 19.90 27.92
C GLY A 139 -12.96 18.91 29.05
N ARG A 140 -13.00 17.62 28.77
CA ARG A 140 -12.61 16.55 29.71
C ARG A 140 -11.86 15.46 28.99
N PRO A 141 -10.81 14.90 29.62
CA PRO A 141 -10.10 13.75 29.07
C PRO A 141 -11.01 12.53 28.94
N SER A 142 -10.87 11.81 27.84
CA SER A 142 -11.58 10.55 27.55
C SER A 142 -10.54 9.45 27.27
N VAL A 143 -10.88 8.22 27.62
CA VAL A 143 -10.05 7.02 27.39
C VAL A 143 -10.87 6.04 26.55
N LEU A 144 -10.22 5.35 25.61
CA LEU A 144 -10.86 4.28 24.85
C LEU A 144 -10.98 3.02 25.75
N PRO A 145 -12.19 2.61 26.20
CA PRO A 145 -12.32 1.59 27.27
C PRO A 145 -11.96 0.19 26.81
N PHE A 146 -12.23 -0.17 25.55
CA PHE A 146 -12.00 -1.53 24.98
C PHE A 146 -10.89 -1.50 23.94
N ARG A 147 -9.82 -0.78 24.23
CA ARG A 147 -8.69 -0.63 23.35
C ARG A 147 -7.92 -1.94 23.15
N GLN A 148 -7.31 -2.04 21.99
CA GLN A 148 -6.31 -3.06 21.66
C GLN A 148 -5.04 -2.33 21.20
N ASP A 149 -3.88 -2.92 21.47
CA ASP A 149 -2.60 -2.41 20.99
C ASP A 149 -2.47 -2.72 19.48
N VAL A 150 -2.78 -1.72 18.67
CA VAL A 150 -2.74 -1.81 17.20
C VAL A 150 -1.71 -0.82 16.67
N PRO A 151 -0.67 -1.29 15.96
CA PRO A 151 0.32 -0.39 15.38
C PRO A 151 -0.31 0.51 14.31
N VAL A 152 0.01 1.81 14.39
CA VAL A 152 -0.48 2.84 13.46
C VAL A 152 0.59 3.12 12.42
N TRP A 153 0.30 2.75 11.19
CA TRP A 153 1.16 2.97 10.04
C TRP A 153 0.64 4.11 9.18
N LEU A 154 1.54 4.75 8.42
CA LEU A 154 1.15 5.75 7.43
C LEU A 154 1.52 5.32 6.01
N ALA A 155 0.61 5.53 5.06
CA ALA A 155 0.93 5.38 3.64
C ALA A 155 1.37 6.74 3.08
N ALA A 156 2.57 6.80 2.51
CA ALA A 156 3.20 8.04 2.06
C ALA A 156 4.05 7.84 0.80
N GLY A 157 4.15 8.90 -0.02
CA GLY A 157 5.02 8.93 -1.22
C GLY A 157 5.79 10.24 -1.36
N GLY A 158 5.22 11.37 -0.93
CA GLY A 158 5.88 12.65 -0.99
C GLY A 158 6.89 12.88 0.14
N PRO A 159 8.00 13.62 -0.09
CA PRO A 159 9.10 13.75 0.87
C PRO A 159 8.68 14.35 2.21
N ARG A 160 7.80 15.34 2.21
CA ARG A 160 7.29 15.97 3.44
C ARG A 160 6.41 15.03 4.27
N THR A 161 5.58 14.22 3.59
CA THR A 161 4.72 13.23 4.26
C THR A 161 5.55 12.07 4.80
N LEU A 162 6.57 11.62 4.06
CA LEU A 162 7.52 10.59 4.50
C LEU A 162 8.30 11.04 5.74
N GLU A 163 8.80 12.27 5.76
CA GLU A 163 9.50 12.83 6.92
C GLU A 163 8.55 12.94 8.13
N MET A 164 7.33 13.44 7.94
CA MET A 164 6.33 13.49 9.00
C MET A 164 5.99 12.09 9.53
N ALA A 165 5.80 11.11 8.65
CA ALA A 165 5.50 9.74 9.02
C ALA A 165 6.60 9.09 9.87
N GLY A 166 7.87 9.27 9.52
CA GLY A 166 9.01 8.83 10.33
C GLY A 166 8.98 9.41 11.74
N GLY A 167 8.51 10.65 11.89
CA GLY A 167 8.42 11.33 13.19
C GLY A 167 7.33 10.81 14.13
N CYS A 168 6.28 10.17 13.65
CA CYS A 168 5.13 9.82 14.50
C CYS A 168 4.56 8.40 14.33
N ALA A 169 4.70 7.77 13.17
CA ALA A 169 4.10 6.45 12.91
C ALA A 169 4.94 5.29 13.48
N ASP A 170 4.33 4.11 13.65
CA ASP A 170 5.02 2.86 14.00
C ASP A 170 5.64 2.20 12.77
N GLY A 171 5.08 2.48 11.60
CA GLY A 171 5.63 2.07 10.32
C GLY A 171 5.11 2.92 9.18
N VAL A 172 5.73 2.77 8.02
CA VAL A 172 5.39 3.52 6.82
C VAL A 172 5.27 2.59 5.63
N PHE A 173 4.12 2.58 4.97
CA PHE A 173 3.95 1.99 3.66
C PHE A 173 4.32 3.03 2.60
N ILE A 174 5.45 2.84 1.93
CA ILE A 174 5.88 3.72 0.85
C ILE A 174 5.16 3.39 -0.47
N ARG A 175 4.78 4.44 -1.21
CA ARG A 175 4.18 4.37 -2.55
C ARG A 175 4.99 5.25 -3.50
N VAL A 176 6.14 4.75 -3.92
CA VAL A 176 7.13 5.51 -4.70
C VAL A 176 7.56 4.79 -5.99
N GLY A 177 6.81 3.76 -6.38
CA GLY A 177 7.18 2.85 -7.47
C GLY A 177 8.16 1.78 -7.00
N THR A 178 8.76 1.11 -7.97
CA THR A 178 9.62 -0.08 -7.78
C THR A 178 11.11 0.23 -7.91
N ASN A 179 11.47 1.44 -8.35
CA ASN A 179 12.86 1.83 -8.54
C ASN A 179 13.58 2.06 -7.21
N ILE A 180 14.75 1.44 -7.07
CA ILE A 180 15.54 1.45 -5.83
C ILE A 180 15.94 2.87 -5.37
N GLU A 181 16.19 3.78 -6.30
CA GLU A 181 16.56 5.16 -5.95
C GLU A 181 15.41 5.92 -5.27
N ASN A 182 14.18 5.78 -5.78
CA ASN A 182 13.00 6.32 -5.12
C ASN A 182 12.76 5.70 -3.75
N ILE A 183 12.99 4.38 -3.60
CA ILE A 183 12.90 3.66 -2.33
C ILE A 183 13.96 4.18 -1.35
N ARG A 184 15.21 4.37 -1.81
CA ARG A 184 16.31 4.93 -1.00
C ARG A 184 15.99 6.34 -0.51
N ILE A 185 15.50 7.21 -1.41
CA ILE A 185 15.10 8.57 -1.05
C ILE A 185 13.95 8.56 -0.02
N ALA A 186 12.98 7.65 -0.18
CA ALA A 186 11.88 7.50 0.77
C ALA A 186 12.40 7.09 2.16
N ALA A 187 13.25 6.07 2.25
CA ALA A 187 13.85 5.62 3.50
C ALA A 187 14.66 6.73 4.19
N LEU A 188 15.43 7.50 3.44
CA LEU A 188 16.18 8.64 3.97
C LEU A 188 15.27 9.73 4.57
N ASN A 189 14.12 10.02 3.93
CA ASN A 189 13.17 10.99 4.47
C ASN A 189 12.51 10.48 5.75
N ILE A 190 12.14 9.21 5.81
CA ILE A 190 11.57 8.56 7.00
C ILE A 190 12.59 8.64 8.16
N ASN A 191 13.85 8.24 7.92
CA ASN A 191 14.90 8.27 8.92
C ASN A 191 15.15 9.70 9.44
N ARG A 192 15.17 10.70 8.54
CA ARG A 192 15.28 12.11 8.91
C ARG A 192 14.14 12.55 9.83
N GLY A 193 12.91 12.14 9.52
CA GLY A 193 11.75 12.46 10.34
C GLY A 193 11.81 11.84 11.73
N ALA A 194 12.24 10.59 11.85
CA ALA A 194 12.46 9.92 13.13
C ALA A 194 13.51 10.67 13.95
N GLN A 195 14.69 10.94 13.37
CA GLN A 195 15.77 11.66 14.04
C GLN A 195 15.36 13.06 14.51
N LYS A 196 14.68 13.86 13.68
CA LYS A 196 14.17 15.18 14.04
C LYS A 196 13.18 15.15 15.21
N SER A 197 12.48 14.04 15.38
CA SER A 197 11.51 13.83 16.46
C SER A 197 12.12 13.12 17.67
N GLY A 198 13.44 12.94 17.72
CA GLY A 198 14.15 12.27 18.82
C GLY A 198 13.90 10.77 18.90
N ARG A 199 13.41 10.15 17.79
CA ARG A 199 13.15 8.70 17.71
C ARG A 199 14.31 8.00 17.04
N ASP A 200 14.59 6.77 17.45
CA ASP A 200 15.50 5.90 16.73
C ASP A 200 14.81 5.41 15.43
N PRO A 201 15.41 5.66 14.23
CA PRO A 201 14.88 5.18 12.96
C PRO A 201 14.64 3.67 12.90
N ALA A 202 15.40 2.88 13.65
CA ALA A 202 15.25 1.41 13.68
C ALA A 202 13.87 0.93 14.20
N PHE A 203 13.16 1.76 14.96
CA PHE A 203 11.81 1.46 15.44
C PHE A 203 10.71 1.81 14.44
N VAL A 204 11.03 2.52 13.35
CA VAL A 204 10.05 2.81 12.30
C VAL A 204 10.09 1.69 11.24
N LYS A 205 9.07 0.85 11.25
CA LYS A 205 8.99 -0.27 10.30
C LYS A 205 8.71 0.23 8.88
N LEU A 206 9.28 -0.43 7.88
CA LEU A 206 9.08 -0.08 6.48
C LEU A 206 8.26 -1.15 5.75
N GLY A 207 7.24 -0.73 5.03
CA GLY A 207 6.54 -1.53 4.04
C GLY A 207 6.56 -0.84 2.68
N ALA A 208 6.43 -1.60 1.61
CA ALA A 208 6.26 -1.06 0.27
C ALA A 208 4.93 -1.53 -0.32
N VAL A 209 4.24 -0.66 -1.07
CA VAL A 209 3.08 -1.03 -1.88
C VAL A 209 3.51 -0.97 -3.34
N PHE A 210 3.59 -2.14 -3.97
CA PHE A 210 3.93 -2.27 -5.39
C PHE A 210 2.70 -2.61 -6.22
N HIS A 211 2.41 -1.77 -7.20
CA HIS A 211 1.44 -2.10 -8.22
C HIS A 211 1.99 -3.24 -9.09
N THR A 212 1.14 -4.22 -9.39
CA THR A 212 1.56 -5.42 -10.09
C THR A 212 0.70 -5.63 -11.34
N VAL A 213 1.32 -5.50 -12.50
CA VAL A 213 0.72 -5.79 -13.82
C VAL A 213 1.13 -7.20 -14.21
N PHE A 214 0.34 -8.19 -13.80
CA PHE A 214 0.62 -9.60 -14.00
C PHE A 214 -0.05 -10.11 -15.28
N VAL A 215 0.68 -10.10 -16.39
CA VAL A 215 0.25 -10.56 -17.71
C VAL A 215 1.39 -11.31 -18.39
N GLU A 216 1.05 -12.24 -19.29
CA GLU A 216 2.06 -13.12 -19.91
C GLU A 216 2.85 -12.42 -21.02
N GLU A 217 2.21 -11.54 -21.81
CA GLU A 217 2.82 -10.87 -22.94
C GLU A 217 3.59 -9.63 -22.47
N GLU A 218 4.91 -9.60 -22.75
CA GLU A 218 5.80 -8.55 -22.28
C GLU A 218 5.43 -7.17 -22.83
N ASP A 219 5.13 -7.05 -24.11
CA ASP A 219 4.77 -5.77 -24.74
C ASP A 219 3.49 -5.20 -24.12
N LYS A 220 2.52 -6.05 -23.83
CA LYS A 220 1.30 -5.67 -23.15
C LYS A 220 1.57 -5.23 -21.71
N ALA A 221 2.42 -5.96 -21.00
CA ALA A 221 2.84 -5.59 -19.64
C ALA A 221 3.52 -4.22 -19.60
N ILE A 222 4.40 -3.94 -20.55
CA ILE A 222 5.09 -2.64 -20.68
C ILE A 222 4.06 -1.53 -20.97
N THR A 223 3.15 -1.75 -21.94
CA THR A 223 2.11 -0.78 -22.29
C THR A 223 1.24 -0.44 -21.07
N MET A 224 0.75 -1.44 -20.37
CA MET A 224 -0.03 -1.23 -19.14
C MET A 224 0.81 -0.57 -18.02
N GLY A 225 2.09 -0.92 -17.92
CA GLY A 225 3.03 -0.32 -16.97
C GLY A 225 3.31 1.16 -17.25
N LYS A 226 3.27 1.62 -18.51
CA LYS A 226 3.35 3.04 -18.87
C LYS A 226 2.16 3.83 -18.31
N SER A 227 0.97 3.24 -18.28
CA SER A 227 -0.19 3.81 -17.62
C SER A 227 0.06 4.05 -16.11
N MET A 228 0.75 3.12 -15.44
CA MET A 228 1.16 3.28 -14.05
C MET A 228 2.15 4.43 -13.87
N ALA A 229 3.18 4.50 -14.71
CA ALA A 229 4.15 5.59 -14.67
C ALA A 229 3.49 6.96 -14.89
N ALA A 230 2.55 7.05 -15.83
CA ALA A 230 1.76 8.26 -16.07
C ALA A 230 0.94 8.66 -14.84
N GLY A 231 0.27 7.73 -14.18
CA GLY A 231 -0.45 7.98 -12.94
C GLY A 231 0.45 8.47 -11.81
N TYR A 232 1.64 7.90 -11.67
CA TYR A 232 2.63 8.43 -10.71
C TYR A 232 3.08 9.85 -11.06
N TYR A 233 3.22 10.17 -12.34
CA TYR A 233 3.55 11.53 -12.77
C TYR A 233 2.45 12.53 -12.37
N GLU A 234 1.17 12.19 -12.56
CA GLU A 234 0.05 13.06 -12.20
C GLU A 234 0.04 13.42 -10.70
N TYR A 235 0.33 12.46 -9.83
CA TYR A 235 0.26 12.64 -8.38
C TYR A 235 1.58 13.08 -7.75
N SER A 236 2.71 12.72 -8.34
CA SER A 236 4.04 12.94 -7.76
C SER A 236 5.12 13.03 -8.85
N PRO A 237 5.11 14.08 -9.69
CA PRO A 237 6.07 14.21 -10.81
C PRO A 237 7.53 14.22 -10.35
N MET A 238 7.77 14.50 -9.08
CA MET A 238 9.10 14.44 -8.47
C MET A 238 9.70 13.02 -8.52
N LEU A 239 8.87 11.97 -8.49
CA LEU A 239 9.37 10.59 -8.54
C LEU A 239 10.04 10.26 -9.87
N LEU A 240 9.53 10.79 -10.98
CA LEU A 240 10.19 10.68 -12.29
C LEU A 240 11.45 11.53 -12.33
N LYS A 241 11.38 12.76 -11.80
CA LYS A 241 12.53 13.67 -11.75
C LYS A 241 13.70 13.09 -10.96
N ASN A 242 13.45 12.40 -9.87
CA ASN A 242 14.49 11.72 -9.10
C ASN A 242 15.30 10.70 -9.93
N LEU A 243 14.66 10.12 -10.95
CA LEU A 243 15.24 9.14 -11.86
C LEU A 243 15.79 9.75 -13.16
N ASN A 244 15.83 11.08 -13.27
CA ASN A 244 16.11 11.79 -14.51
C ASN A 244 15.18 11.40 -15.68
N MET A 245 13.97 10.95 -15.35
CA MET A 245 12.92 10.65 -16.31
C MET A 245 12.05 11.88 -16.55
N HIS A 246 11.65 12.09 -17.79
CA HIS A 246 10.92 13.28 -18.19
C HIS A 246 9.59 12.93 -18.85
N TRP A 247 8.59 13.73 -18.54
CA TRP A 247 7.33 13.71 -19.28
C TRP A 247 7.51 14.54 -20.56
N THR A 248 7.48 13.87 -21.71
CA THR A 248 7.74 14.51 -23.03
C THR A 248 6.46 14.73 -23.85
N GLY A 249 5.31 14.29 -23.32
CA GLY A 249 4.01 14.44 -23.97
C GLY A 249 3.27 15.74 -23.59
N PRO A 250 2.03 15.90 -24.08
CA PRO A 250 1.14 16.98 -23.69
C PRO A 250 0.86 17.01 -22.19
N HIS A 251 0.33 18.13 -21.68
CA HIS A 251 -0.09 18.18 -20.27
C HIS A 251 -1.07 17.06 -19.94
N PRO A 252 -0.92 16.33 -18.82
CA PRO A 252 -1.75 15.16 -18.49
C PRO A 252 -3.25 15.40 -18.59
N ASP A 253 -3.75 16.56 -18.09
CA ASP A 253 -5.18 16.85 -18.12
C ASP A 253 -5.71 17.04 -19.55
N LEU A 254 -4.93 17.72 -20.42
CA LEU A 254 -5.29 17.90 -21.83
C LEU A 254 -5.30 16.56 -22.56
N LEU A 255 -4.31 15.71 -22.27
CA LEU A 255 -4.21 14.38 -22.87
C LEU A 255 -5.37 13.46 -22.42
N LYS A 256 -5.73 13.51 -21.15
CA LYS A 256 -6.89 12.74 -20.64
C LYS A 256 -8.19 13.20 -21.26
N GLU A 257 -8.39 14.52 -21.39
CA GLU A 257 -9.59 15.08 -21.99
C GLU A 257 -9.72 14.71 -23.47
N SER A 258 -8.63 14.84 -24.25
CA SER A 258 -8.65 14.50 -25.68
C SER A 258 -8.84 13.02 -25.97
N GLU A 259 -8.31 12.14 -25.12
CA GLU A 259 -8.32 10.70 -25.32
C GLU A 259 -9.41 9.96 -24.49
N GLY A 260 -10.21 10.70 -23.73
CA GLY A 260 -11.30 10.13 -22.94
C GLY A 260 -10.83 9.27 -21.73
N ILE A 261 -9.65 9.53 -21.21
CA ILE A 261 -9.10 8.78 -20.06
C ILE A 261 -9.75 9.27 -18.76
N TRP A 262 -10.40 8.36 -18.04
CA TRP A 262 -11.09 8.64 -16.79
C TRP A 262 -10.92 7.51 -15.76
N PRO A 263 -10.76 7.79 -14.45
CA PRO A 263 -10.57 9.12 -13.82
C PRO A 263 -9.15 9.67 -13.96
N ASP A 264 -8.18 8.79 -14.19
CA ASP A 264 -6.76 9.06 -14.41
C ASP A 264 -6.11 7.88 -15.14
N PHE A 265 -4.83 7.99 -15.51
CA PHE A 265 -4.17 6.97 -16.32
C PHE A 265 -4.16 5.58 -15.67
N HIS A 266 -3.86 5.48 -14.36
CA HIS A 266 -3.67 4.19 -13.70
C HIS A 266 -4.94 3.60 -13.06
N HIS A 267 -6.03 4.36 -13.02
CA HIS A 267 -7.35 3.85 -12.60
C HIS A 267 -8.33 3.69 -13.77
N HIS A 268 -7.89 3.97 -14.99
CA HIS A 268 -8.70 3.73 -16.18
C HIS A 268 -9.11 2.27 -16.29
N ALA A 269 -10.33 2.02 -16.76
CA ALA A 269 -10.88 0.66 -16.83
C ALA A 269 -10.06 -0.27 -17.75
N ASN A 270 -9.51 0.30 -18.83
CA ASN A 270 -8.62 -0.39 -19.77
C ASN A 270 -7.22 0.22 -19.71
N LEU A 271 -6.32 -0.43 -18.96
CA LEU A 271 -4.94 0.05 -18.79
C LEU A 271 -4.09 -0.06 -20.06
N GLU A 272 -4.42 -0.96 -20.97
CA GLU A 272 -3.72 -1.07 -22.24
C GLU A 272 -4.04 0.12 -23.14
N GLU A 273 -5.30 0.54 -23.19
CA GLU A 273 -5.74 1.75 -23.89
C GLU A 273 -5.07 3.00 -23.28
N SER A 274 -5.17 3.16 -21.97
CA SER A 274 -4.51 4.26 -21.27
C SER A 274 -2.99 4.27 -21.47
N GLY A 275 -2.36 3.10 -21.52
CA GLY A 275 -0.93 2.98 -21.77
C GLY A 275 -0.51 3.36 -23.18
N ARG A 276 -1.33 3.09 -24.19
CA ARG A 276 -1.10 3.53 -25.57
C ARG A 276 -1.15 5.05 -25.73
N VAL A 277 -2.01 5.72 -24.97
CA VAL A 277 -2.09 7.19 -24.95
C VAL A 277 -0.78 7.83 -24.49
N VAL A 278 -0.03 7.14 -23.64
CA VAL A 278 1.26 7.61 -23.11
C VAL A 278 2.46 6.83 -23.68
N ASP A 279 2.34 6.36 -24.92
CA ASP A 279 3.39 5.56 -25.56
C ASP A 279 4.72 6.29 -25.78
N PHE A 280 4.74 7.62 -25.69
CA PHE A 280 5.95 8.42 -25.64
C PHE A 280 6.83 8.15 -24.40
N LEU A 281 6.31 7.51 -23.35
CA LEU A 281 7.10 7.06 -22.22
C LEU A 281 7.91 5.81 -22.62
N ALA A 282 9.18 5.79 -22.28
CA ALA A 282 10.04 4.63 -22.54
C ALA A 282 9.67 3.43 -21.63
N PRO A 283 10.03 2.19 -22.03
CA PRO A 283 9.77 0.99 -21.21
C PRO A 283 10.31 1.07 -19.77
N GLU A 284 11.42 1.78 -19.56
CA GLU A 284 12.05 1.99 -18.26
C GLU A 284 11.14 2.75 -17.29
N HIS A 285 10.27 3.63 -17.80
CA HIS A 285 9.24 4.28 -16.96
C HIS A 285 8.28 3.23 -16.39
N ALA A 286 7.80 2.30 -17.23
CA ALA A 286 6.90 1.25 -16.78
C ALA A 286 7.54 0.40 -15.66
N ARG A 287 8.79 -0.05 -15.87
CA ARG A 287 9.55 -0.89 -14.94
C ARG A 287 9.91 -0.17 -13.62
N SER A 288 9.98 1.16 -13.63
CA SER A 288 10.30 1.95 -12.44
C SER A 288 9.10 2.21 -11.53
N PHE A 289 7.87 1.99 -12.02
CA PHE A 289 6.67 2.34 -11.27
C PHE A 289 5.70 1.19 -11.01
N ALA A 290 5.93 0.02 -11.63
CA ALA A 290 5.16 -1.19 -11.36
C ALA A 290 6.03 -2.45 -11.53
N LEU A 291 5.65 -3.52 -10.84
CA LEU A 291 6.09 -4.87 -11.17
C LEU A 291 5.30 -5.30 -12.40
N ILE A 292 5.98 -5.68 -13.49
CA ILE A 292 5.32 -5.96 -14.77
C ILE A 292 5.80 -7.27 -15.40
N GLY A 293 4.89 -7.97 -16.05
CA GLY A 293 5.17 -9.16 -16.84
C GLY A 293 4.59 -10.45 -16.25
N ASN A 294 5.15 -11.58 -16.66
CA ASN A 294 4.77 -12.91 -16.18
C ASN A 294 5.37 -13.22 -14.79
N ALA A 295 5.02 -14.37 -14.23
CA ALA A 295 5.45 -14.78 -12.90
C ALA A 295 6.99 -14.77 -12.72
N LYS A 296 7.73 -15.25 -13.73
CA LYS A 296 9.19 -15.27 -13.69
C LYS A 296 9.78 -13.86 -13.66
N SER A 297 9.28 -12.97 -14.54
CA SER A 297 9.74 -11.58 -14.61
C SER A 297 9.49 -10.82 -13.31
N ILE A 298 8.29 -10.97 -12.73
CA ILE A 298 7.93 -10.33 -11.46
C ILE A 298 8.76 -10.88 -10.30
N SER A 299 9.02 -12.19 -10.27
CA SER A 299 9.87 -12.80 -9.24
C SER A 299 11.30 -12.26 -9.28
N ILE A 300 11.88 -12.12 -10.48
CA ILE A 300 13.22 -11.52 -10.66
C ILE A 300 13.23 -10.08 -10.15
N GLN A 301 12.29 -9.25 -10.58
CA GLN A 301 12.18 -7.84 -10.15
C GLN A 301 12.09 -7.74 -8.61
N LEU A 302 11.28 -8.58 -7.96
CA LEU A 302 11.17 -8.59 -6.50
C LEU A 302 12.48 -8.99 -5.81
N VAL A 303 13.16 -10.02 -6.30
CA VAL A 303 14.45 -10.45 -5.72
C VAL A 303 15.50 -9.36 -5.87
N GLU A 304 15.57 -8.70 -7.03
CA GLU A 304 16.48 -7.58 -7.29
C GLU A 304 16.21 -6.42 -6.33
N ILE A 305 14.95 -5.95 -6.24
CA ILE A 305 14.56 -4.85 -5.35
C ILE A 305 14.90 -5.16 -3.89
N ILE A 306 14.57 -6.36 -3.40
CA ILE A 306 14.81 -6.75 -2.02
C ILE A 306 16.32 -6.85 -1.74
N SER A 307 17.08 -7.41 -2.69
CA SER A 307 18.53 -7.56 -2.55
C SER A 307 19.25 -6.21 -2.57
N GLU A 308 18.90 -5.33 -3.51
CA GLU A 308 19.48 -3.98 -3.58
C GLU A 308 19.10 -3.13 -2.36
N ALA A 309 17.87 -3.21 -1.90
CA ALA A 309 17.43 -2.54 -0.68
C ALA A 309 18.24 -3.02 0.53
N SER A 310 18.45 -4.33 0.66
CA SER A 310 19.26 -4.92 1.75
C SER A 310 20.72 -4.42 1.73
N VAL A 311 21.33 -4.30 0.54
CA VAL A 311 22.69 -3.72 0.39
C VAL A 311 22.74 -2.28 0.89
N LEU A 312 21.66 -1.52 0.73
CA LEU A 312 21.52 -0.15 1.21
C LEU A 312 21.10 -0.06 2.70
N GLY A 313 20.99 -1.19 3.40
CA GLY A 313 20.53 -1.24 4.79
C GLY A 313 19.03 -0.97 4.94
N ILE A 314 18.25 -1.16 3.87
CA ILE A 314 16.80 -0.98 3.86
C ILE A 314 16.16 -2.36 3.96
N GLU A 315 15.38 -2.58 5.01
CA GLU A 315 14.66 -3.84 5.24
C GLU A 315 13.16 -3.60 5.19
N PHE A 316 12.45 -4.39 4.40
CA PHE A 316 11.00 -4.36 4.34
C PHE A 316 10.40 -5.34 5.36
N GLU A 317 9.53 -4.83 6.25
CA GLU A 317 8.66 -5.70 7.04
C GLU A 317 7.57 -6.32 6.16
N TYR A 318 6.99 -5.51 5.24
CA TYR A 318 5.97 -5.94 4.30
C TYR A 318 6.28 -5.48 2.87
N ILE A 319 6.02 -6.35 1.91
CA ILE A 319 5.81 -5.97 0.50
C ILE A 319 4.37 -6.30 0.15
N VAL A 320 3.59 -5.26 -0.11
CA VAL A 320 2.18 -5.37 -0.46
C VAL A 320 2.04 -5.33 -1.96
N LEU A 321 1.53 -6.41 -2.54
CA LEU A 321 1.29 -6.55 -3.97
C LEU A 321 -0.15 -6.14 -4.27
N GLN A 322 -0.29 -5.07 -5.05
CA GLN A 322 -1.58 -4.54 -5.46
C GLN A 322 -1.82 -4.84 -6.94
N PRO A 323 -2.75 -5.75 -7.28
CA PRO A 323 -3.04 -6.08 -8.68
C PRO A 323 -3.59 -4.87 -9.44
N ILE A 324 -3.14 -4.69 -10.67
CA ILE A 324 -3.63 -3.68 -11.60
C ILE A 324 -3.83 -4.32 -12.99
N PRO A 325 -4.99 -4.22 -13.60
CA PRO A 325 -6.24 -3.71 -13.01
C PRO A 325 -6.62 -4.53 -11.77
N ASN A 326 -7.28 -3.88 -10.82
CA ASN A 326 -7.67 -4.57 -9.61
C ASN A 326 -8.89 -5.47 -9.91
N PRO A 327 -8.77 -6.81 -9.87
CA PRO A 327 -9.85 -7.68 -10.24
C PRO A 327 -11.02 -7.54 -9.25
N PRO A 328 -12.25 -7.82 -9.70
CA PRO A 328 -13.39 -7.92 -8.79
C PRO A 328 -13.17 -9.04 -7.78
N THR A 329 -13.70 -8.88 -6.58
CA THR A 329 -13.74 -9.94 -5.57
C THR A 329 -15.16 -10.48 -5.40
N PRO A 330 -15.33 -11.76 -5.10
CA PRO A 330 -14.26 -12.75 -5.07
C PRO A 330 -13.61 -12.89 -6.46
N ASP A 331 -12.32 -13.21 -6.47
CA ASP A 331 -11.57 -13.54 -7.68
C ASP A 331 -11.37 -15.06 -7.70
N PRO A 332 -12.38 -15.81 -8.13
CA PRO A 332 -12.40 -17.26 -8.00
C PRO A 332 -11.62 -17.95 -9.11
N GLY A 333 -11.11 -19.12 -8.77
CA GLY A 333 -10.53 -20.03 -9.74
C GLY A 333 -9.00 -20.12 -9.67
N PRO A 334 -8.43 -21.16 -10.28
CA PRO A 334 -7.00 -21.46 -10.20
C PRO A 334 -6.12 -20.42 -10.93
N ASP A 335 -6.71 -19.66 -11.86
CA ASP A 335 -6.01 -18.64 -12.63
C ASP A 335 -6.13 -17.24 -12.02
N SER A 336 -6.76 -17.12 -10.85
CA SER A 336 -6.93 -15.85 -10.16
C SER A 336 -5.59 -15.32 -9.61
N TYR A 337 -5.50 -14.00 -9.49
CA TYR A 337 -4.35 -13.34 -8.86
C TYR A 337 -4.10 -13.88 -7.44
N LEU A 338 -5.19 -14.13 -6.70
CA LEU A 338 -5.15 -14.68 -5.35
C LEU A 338 -4.42 -16.03 -5.28
N GLU A 339 -4.68 -16.91 -6.26
CA GLU A 339 -4.16 -18.26 -6.34
C GLU A 339 -2.75 -18.33 -6.93
N ARG A 340 -2.52 -17.60 -8.02
CA ARG A 340 -1.28 -17.68 -8.81
C ARG A 340 -0.10 -17.02 -8.11
N VAL A 341 -0.29 -15.84 -7.55
CA VAL A 341 0.82 -15.05 -7.00
C VAL A 341 1.57 -15.77 -5.86
N PRO A 342 0.91 -16.39 -4.86
CA PRO A 342 1.63 -17.14 -3.85
C PRO A 342 2.43 -18.33 -4.39
N LYS A 343 1.83 -19.05 -5.33
CA LYS A 343 2.42 -20.28 -5.90
C LYS A 343 3.54 -19.99 -6.89
N GLU A 344 3.33 -19.04 -7.79
CA GLU A 344 4.20 -18.81 -8.95
C GLU A 344 5.24 -17.70 -8.70
N ILE A 345 4.98 -16.78 -7.77
CA ILE A 345 5.85 -15.63 -7.50
C ILE A 345 6.44 -15.72 -6.08
N ILE A 346 5.61 -15.65 -5.03
CA ILE A 346 6.09 -15.50 -3.64
C ILE A 346 6.96 -16.68 -3.22
N SER A 347 6.57 -17.92 -3.56
CA SER A 347 7.37 -19.12 -3.23
C SER A 347 8.77 -19.05 -3.83
N GLY A 348 8.88 -18.73 -5.13
CA GLY A 348 10.16 -18.60 -5.83
C GLY A 348 11.03 -17.46 -5.28
N VAL A 349 10.43 -16.32 -4.94
CA VAL A 349 11.13 -15.20 -4.29
C VAL A 349 11.69 -15.64 -2.93
N LYS A 350 10.87 -16.26 -2.07
CA LYS A 350 11.29 -16.75 -0.75
C LYS A 350 12.43 -17.78 -0.85
N GLU A 351 12.42 -18.65 -1.86
CA GLU A 351 13.49 -19.62 -2.13
C GLU A 351 14.77 -18.96 -2.61
N SER A 352 14.66 -18.05 -3.57
CA SER A 352 15.82 -17.33 -4.13
C SER A 352 16.54 -16.51 -3.06
N LEU A 353 15.80 -15.81 -2.20
CA LEU A 353 16.39 -15.04 -1.10
C LEU A 353 17.09 -15.93 -0.07
N LYS A 354 16.62 -17.16 0.17
CA LYS A 354 17.30 -18.15 1.04
C LYS A 354 18.58 -18.67 0.39
N SER A 355 18.58 -18.91 -0.91
CA SER A 355 19.73 -19.45 -1.65
C SER A 355 20.90 -18.47 -1.72
N THR A 356 20.60 -17.18 -1.79
CA THR A 356 21.61 -16.11 -1.74
C THR A 356 22.38 -16.09 -0.42
N HIS A 357 21.85 -16.74 0.63
CA HIS A 357 22.53 -16.93 1.93
C HIS A 357 23.57 -18.06 1.96
N LEU A 358 23.46 -19.04 1.05
CA LEU A 358 24.31 -20.24 1.04
C LEU A 358 25.50 -20.15 0.09
N GLY A 359 25.62 -19.02 -0.64
CA GLY A 359 26.62 -18.80 -1.70
C GLY A 359 27.75 -17.85 -1.33
N ILE A 360 28.18 -17.80 -0.05
CA ILE A 360 29.44 -17.16 0.40
C ILE A 360 30.28 -18.23 1.09
#